data_252901f82fd642156909ba025ec68f7c
#
_entry.id   252901f82fd642156909ba025ec68f7c
#
_cell.length_a   1.000
_cell.length_b   1.000
_cell.length_c   1.000
_cell.angle_alpha   90.00
_cell.angle_beta   90.00
_cell.angle_gamma   90.00
#
_symmetry.space_group_name_H-M   'P 1'
#
loop_
_entity.id
_entity.type
_entity.pdbx_description
1 polymer ?
#
loop_
_entity_poly.entity_id
_entity_poly.type
_entity_poly.pdbx_seq_one_letter_code
_entity_poly.pdbx_strand_id
1 'polypeptide(L)'
;MSDFVHLHVHSYYSTMDGLNSPFDLAKAAKDAGQTAIAITDHGTLASHRDLQIACKELDIKPILGVEAYISPTDRFDRSSKKDKGIQNYHHIILLAKNKKGLENIHRLQEIAWTEGFYSKPRIDREILKEYAEGIIVLTGCLNGLISKCIEKGDLSDAKLILKDFSKTFGEDLYVEVQSHNPPEINKVLLELADELNIKSVATSDAHYARAEDKALEEAMLILSTSP
;
A
#
# COMPACT_ATOMS: atom_id res chain seq x y z
N MET A 1 -25.33 -0.36 7.70
CA MET A 1 -24.05 -0.97 7.31
C MET A 1 -23.26 0.13 6.62
N SER A 2 -21.97 0.23 6.90
CA SER A 2 -21.09 1.21 6.22
C SER A 2 -20.78 0.70 4.81
N ASP A 3 -20.88 1.56 3.79
CA ASP A 3 -20.41 1.25 2.43
C ASP A 3 -18.89 1.40 2.30
N PHE A 4 -18.21 1.91 3.35
CA PHE A 4 -16.76 2.08 3.39
C PHE A 4 -16.07 0.80 3.87
N VAL A 5 -14.95 0.46 3.25
CA VAL A 5 -14.06 -0.63 3.63
C VAL A 5 -12.63 -0.12 3.66
N HIS A 6 -11.93 -0.35 4.76
CA HIS A 6 -10.51 -0.04 4.84
C HIS A 6 -9.69 -0.97 3.92
N LEU A 7 -8.99 -0.37 2.95
CA LEU A 7 -8.18 -1.09 1.95
C LEU A 7 -6.67 -0.88 2.12
N HIS A 8 -6.24 0.04 3.00
CA HIS A 8 -4.85 0.36 3.32
C HIS A 8 -4.73 0.48 4.85
N VAL A 9 -4.21 -0.56 5.49
CA VAL A 9 -4.16 -0.70 6.96
C VAL A 9 -2.91 -1.45 7.36
N HIS A 10 -2.26 -1.00 8.43
CA HIS A 10 -1.06 -1.58 9.01
C HIS A 10 -1.34 -2.21 10.36
N SER A 11 -0.90 -3.46 10.52
CA SER A 11 -0.92 -4.16 11.80
C SER A 11 0.47 -4.07 12.48
N TYR A 12 0.59 -4.63 13.67
CA TYR A 12 1.88 -4.70 14.38
C TYR A 12 2.97 -5.47 13.60
N TYR A 13 2.60 -6.18 12.51
CA TYR A 13 3.58 -6.78 11.58
C TYR A 13 4.29 -5.74 10.71
N SER A 14 3.76 -4.52 10.61
CA SER A 14 4.47 -3.32 10.16
C SER A 14 5.31 -2.80 11.33
N THR A 15 6.41 -3.50 11.62
CA THR A 15 7.21 -3.34 12.85
C THR A 15 7.63 -1.88 13.07
N MET A 16 7.37 -1.35 14.28
CA MET A 16 7.64 0.02 14.70
C MET A 16 6.80 1.10 13.99
N ASP A 17 5.64 0.69 13.45
CA ASP A 17 4.75 1.56 12.69
C ASP A 17 3.29 1.23 12.98
N GLY A 18 2.81 0.02 12.68
CA GLY A 18 1.47 -0.44 13.05
C GLY A 18 1.35 -0.86 14.52
N LEU A 19 0.27 -0.46 15.19
CA LEU A 19 0.10 -0.68 16.63
C LEU A 19 -0.69 -1.96 16.97
N ASN A 20 -1.78 -2.24 16.24
CA ASN A 20 -2.78 -3.22 16.66
C ASN A 20 -2.60 -4.58 16.00
N SER A 21 -3.13 -5.62 16.67
CA SER A 21 -3.21 -6.96 16.09
C SER A 21 -4.19 -7.01 14.91
N PRO A 22 -4.05 -7.97 13.98
CA PRO A 22 -5.06 -8.21 12.94
C PRO A 22 -6.47 -8.43 13.51
N PHE A 23 -6.59 -9.03 14.69
CA PHE A 23 -7.87 -9.22 15.36
C PHE A 23 -8.49 -7.91 15.83
N ASP A 24 -7.70 -7.02 16.47
CA ASP A 24 -8.19 -5.73 16.96
C ASP A 24 -8.63 -4.83 15.80
N LEU A 25 -7.87 -4.82 14.70
CA LEU A 25 -8.21 -4.09 13.48
C LEU A 25 -9.51 -4.63 12.83
N ALA A 26 -9.64 -5.95 12.70
CA ALA A 26 -10.83 -6.58 12.18
C ALA A 26 -12.06 -6.33 13.07
N LYS A 27 -11.87 -6.35 14.40
CA LYS A 27 -12.92 -6.03 15.37
C LYS A 27 -13.36 -4.57 15.25
N ALA A 28 -12.43 -3.63 15.15
CA ALA A 28 -12.74 -2.21 14.98
C ALA A 28 -13.51 -1.95 13.68
N ALA A 29 -13.14 -2.60 12.57
CA ALA A 29 -13.88 -2.54 11.31
C ALA A 29 -15.31 -3.09 11.45
N LYS A 30 -15.47 -4.23 12.12
CA LYS A 30 -16.79 -4.82 12.41
C LYS A 30 -17.64 -3.90 13.28
N ASP A 31 -17.07 -3.34 14.35
CA ASP A 31 -17.77 -2.42 15.26
C ASP A 31 -18.20 -1.13 14.53
N ALA A 32 -17.42 -0.69 13.50
CA ALA A 32 -17.78 0.41 12.61
C ALA A 32 -18.79 0.03 11.51
N GLY A 33 -19.31 -1.20 11.52
CA GLY A 33 -20.33 -1.68 10.56
C GLY A 33 -19.77 -2.04 9.18
N GLN A 34 -18.45 -2.17 9.04
CA GLN A 34 -17.82 -2.62 7.79
C GLN A 34 -17.99 -4.13 7.59
N THR A 35 -18.11 -4.54 6.34
CA THR A 35 -18.29 -5.94 5.94
C THR A 35 -16.99 -6.64 5.54
N ALA A 36 -15.90 -5.88 5.42
CA ALA A 36 -14.60 -6.38 5.03
C ALA A 36 -13.50 -5.45 5.61
N ILE A 37 -12.27 -5.94 5.62
CA ILE A 37 -11.06 -5.15 5.92
C ILE A 37 -9.89 -5.73 5.15
N ALA A 38 -9.00 -4.87 4.63
CA ALA A 38 -7.68 -5.28 4.15
C ALA A 38 -6.63 -5.10 5.26
N ILE A 39 -5.56 -5.92 5.21
CA ILE A 39 -4.29 -5.59 5.83
C ILE A 39 -3.21 -5.58 4.76
N THR A 40 -2.40 -4.53 4.78
CA THR A 40 -1.39 -4.20 3.78
C THR A 40 -0.08 -3.81 4.44
N ASP A 41 0.44 -4.67 5.31
CA ASP A 41 1.68 -4.42 6.05
C ASP A 41 2.87 -4.15 5.13
N HIS A 42 3.83 -3.36 5.62
CA HIS A 42 5.02 -2.94 4.89
C HIS A 42 5.92 -4.12 4.50
N GLY A 43 5.93 -4.49 3.23
CA GLY A 43 6.84 -5.49 2.64
C GLY A 43 6.75 -6.89 3.26
N THR A 44 5.65 -7.24 3.91
CA THR A 44 5.44 -8.53 4.57
C THR A 44 4.01 -9.04 4.40
N LEU A 45 3.86 -10.36 4.40
CA LEU A 45 2.57 -11.07 4.34
C LEU A 45 2.27 -11.80 5.67
N ALA A 46 3.01 -11.50 6.73
CA ALA A 46 2.98 -12.26 7.99
C ALA A 46 1.60 -12.21 8.66
N SER A 47 0.84 -11.10 8.50
CA SER A 47 -0.49 -10.92 9.07
C SER A 47 -1.60 -11.70 8.36
N HIS A 48 -1.39 -12.24 7.17
CA HIS A 48 -2.45 -12.81 6.33
C HIS A 48 -3.23 -13.91 7.04
N ARG A 49 -2.53 -14.85 7.70
CA ARG A 49 -3.17 -15.95 8.41
C ARG A 49 -4.00 -15.45 9.60
N ASP A 50 -3.46 -14.54 10.38
CA ASP A 50 -4.12 -14.01 11.57
C ASP A 50 -5.35 -13.19 11.18
N LEU A 51 -5.27 -12.41 10.08
CA LEU A 51 -6.43 -11.71 9.53
C LEU A 51 -7.54 -12.68 9.08
N GLN A 52 -7.19 -13.78 8.40
CA GLN A 52 -8.17 -14.77 7.98
C GLN A 52 -8.88 -15.42 9.17
N ILE A 53 -8.16 -15.73 10.25
CA ILE A 53 -8.72 -16.30 11.48
C ILE A 53 -9.65 -15.28 12.13
N ALA A 54 -9.18 -14.05 12.34
CA ALA A 54 -9.95 -12.97 12.95
C ALA A 54 -11.24 -12.66 12.18
N CYS A 55 -11.15 -12.51 10.86
CA CYS A 55 -12.31 -12.21 10.01
C CYS A 55 -13.32 -13.35 9.98
N LYS A 56 -12.87 -14.60 10.01
CA LYS A 56 -13.75 -15.77 10.11
C LYS A 56 -14.52 -15.78 11.44
N GLU A 57 -13.85 -15.47 12.55
CA GLU A 57 -14.47 -15.41 13.88
C GLU A 57 -15.48 -14.25 13.97
N LEU A 58 -15.17 -13.12 13.35
CA LEU A 58 -15.97 -11.90 13.37
C LEU A 58 -17.04 -11.84 12.27
N ASP A 59 -17.12 -12.83 11.38
CA ASP A 59 -18.02 -12.87 10.23
C ASP A 59 -17.95 -11.61 9.35
N ILE A 60 -16.71 -11.25 8.95
CA ILE A 60 -16.41 -10.23 7.95
C ILE A 60 -15.41 -10.78 6.92
N LYS A 61 -15.30 -10.13 5.74
CA LYS A 61 -14.44 -10.60 4.66
C LYS A 61 -12.98 -10.11 4.85
N PRO A 62 -11.97 -11.01 4.89
CA PRO A 62 -10.58 -10.61 4.81
C PRO A 62 -10.22 -10.23 3.37
N ILE A 63 -9.48 -9.14 3.18
CA ILE A 63 -8.83 -8.76 1.93
C ILE A 63 -7.33 -8.84 2.20
N LEU A 64 -6.64 -9.77 1.51
CA LEU A 64 -5.22 -10.01 1.71
C LEU A 64 -4.42 -9.13 0.76
N GLY A 65 -3.51 -8.34 1.31
CA GLY A 65 -2.70 -7.41 0.53
C GLY A 65 -1.35 -7.16 1.15
N VAL A 66 -0.60 -6.26 0.54
CA VAL A 66 0.70 -5.79 1.01
C VAL A 66 0.93 -4.37 0.53
N GLU A 67 1.51 -3.53 1.36
CA GLU A 67 2.18 -2.33 0.89
C GLU A 67 3.60 -2.71 0.49
N ALA A 68 3.77 -2.95 -0.80
CA ALA A 68 5.05 -3.35 -1.37
C ALA A 68 5.95 -2.13 -1.57
N TYR A 69 7.26 -2.35 -1.48
CA TYR A 69 8.26 -1.37 -1.87
C TYR A 69 8.59 -1.55 -3.36
N ILE A 70 8.38 -0.51 -4.16
CA ILE A 70 8.70 -0.51 -5.58
C ILE A 70 9.91 0.37 -5.87
N SER A 71 10.90 -0.17 -6.59
CA SER A 71 12.04 0.61 -7.07
C SER A 71 11.62 1.59 -8.16
N PRO A 72 12.09 2.85 -8.14
CA PRO A 72 11.84 3.79 -9.24
C PRO A 72 12.57 3.39 -10.54
N THR A 73 13.63 2.58 -10.44
CA THR A 73 14.45 2.06 -11.55
C THR A 73 14.22 0.56 -11.71
N ASP A 74 15.13 -0.26 -11.23
CA ASP A 74 15.02 -1.71 -11.18
C ASP A 74 15.33 -2.23 -9.76
N ARG A 75 14.94 -3.46 -9.47
CA ARG A 75 15.13 -4.09 -8.14
C ARG A 75 16.58 -4.37 -7.80
N PHE A 76 17.47 -4.39 -8.79
CA PHE A 76 18.91 -4.65 -8.61
C PHE A 76 19.71 -3.39 -8.34
N ASP A 77 19.13 -2.20 -8.51
CA ASP A 77 19.82 -0.93 -8.24
C ASP A 77 20.21 -0.83 -6.75
N ARG A 78 21.49 -0.92 -6.47
CA ARG A 78 22.11 -0.79 -5.13
C ARG A 78 22.73 0.60 -4.91
N SER A 79 22.53 1.52 -5.84
CA SER A 79 23.08 2.87 -5.71
C SER A 79 22.37 3.60 -4.58
N SER A 80 23.09 3.91 -3.51
CA SER A 80 22.60 4.78 -2.45
C SER A 80 22.74 6.22 -2.92
N LYS A 81 21.60 6.90 -3.09
CA LYS A 81 21.56 8.34 -3.34
C LYS A 81 21.06 9.10 -2.11
N LYS A 82 21.17 8.49 -0.91
CA LYS A 82 20.73 9.10 0.36
C LYS A 82 21.33 10.49 0.58
N ASP A 83 22.60 10.68 0.21
CA ASP A 83 23.28 11.97 0.33
C ASP A 83 22.66 13.08 -0.55
N LYS A 84 21.78 12.71 -1.50
CA LYS A 84 21.06 13.63 -2.38
C LYS A 84 19.55 13.68 -2.06
N GLY A 85 19.11 13.07 -0.95
CA GLY A 85 17.68 13.00 -0.60
C GLY A 85 16.84 12.15 -1.57
N ILE A 86 17.48 11.31 -2.40
CA ILE A 86 16.77 10.45 -3.36
C ILE A 86 16.47 9.13 -2.71
N GLN A 87 15.18 8.87 -2.54
CA GLN A 87 14.68 7.60 -2.04
C GLN A 87 14.79 6.54 -3.15
N ASN A 88 15.28 5.35 -2.80
CA ASN A 88 15.47 4.24 -3.75
C ASN A 88 14.32 3.22 -3.75
N TYR A 89 13.22 3.55 -3.12
CA TYR A 89 11.96 2.81 -3.14
C TYR A 89 10.78 3.76 -2.92
N HIS A 90 9.61 3.34 -3.35
CA HIS A 90 8.33 3.99 -3.14
C HIS A 90 7.31 2.94 -2.71
N HIS A 91 6.15 3.37 -2.24
CA HIS A 91 5.07 2.49 -1.79
C HIS A 91 4.07 2.22 -2.93
N ILE A 92 3.50 1.03 -2.93
CA ILE A 92 2.41 0.63 -3.81
C ILE A 92 1.57 -0.43 -3.11
N ILE A 93 0.25 -0.30 -3.17
CA ILE A 93 -0.66 -1.27 -2.54
C ILE A 93 -1.04 -2.34 -3.55
N LEU A 94 -0.85 -3.60 -3.15
CA LEU A 94 -1.26 -4.77 -3.92
C LEU A 94 -2.29 -5.55 -3.12
N LEU A 95 -3.50 -5.75 -3.69
CA LEU A 95 -4.58 -6.51 -3.07
C LEU A 95 -4.88 -7.75 -3.91
N ALA A 96 -5.07 -8.89 -3.26
CA ALA A 96 -5.46 -10.12 -3.94
C ALA A 96 -6.94 -10.09 -4.33
N LYS A 97 -7.23 -10.03 -5.63
CA LYS A 97 -8.58 -10.11 -6.19
C LYS A 97 -9.15 -11.54 -6.10
N ASN A 98 -8.26 -12.53 -6.23
CA ASN A 98 -8.58 -13.95 -6.24
C ASN A 98 -7.36 -14.78 -5.81
N LYS A 99 -7.50 -16.12 -5.84
CA LYS A 99 -6.42 -17.05 -5.47
C LYS A 99 -5.15 -16.84 -6.31
N LYS A 100 -5.28 -16.63 -7.64
CA LYS A 100 -4.13 -16.39 -8.52
C LYS A 100 -3.40 -15.10 -8.14
N GLY A 101 -4.14 -14.02 -7.82
CA GLY A 101 -3.55 -12.78 -7.34
C GLY A 101 -2.79 -12.95 -6.03
N LEU A 102 -3.32 -13.76 -5.08
CA LEU A 102 -2.61 -14.08 -3.85
C LEU A 102 -1.31 -14.84 -4.11
N GLU A 103 -1.35 -15.85 -4.98
CA GLU A 103 -0.14 -16.60 -5.39
C GLU A 103 0.89 -15.67 -6.03
N ASN A 104 0.45 -14.74 -6.87
CA ASN A 104 1.32 -13.75 -7.52
C ASN A 104 1.90 -12.75 -6.50
N ILE A 105 1.13 -12.28 -5.52
CA ILE A 105 1.64 -11.45 -4.41
C ILE A 105 2.72 -12.20 -3.62
N HIS A 106 2.50 -13.48 -3.30
CA HIS A 106 3.52 -14.31 -2.63
C HIS A 106 4.80 -14.38 -3.45
N ARG A 107 4.68 -14.58 -4.77
CA ARG A 107 5.84 -14.64 -5.67
C ARG A 107 6.57 -13.30 -5.77
N LEU A 108 5.84 -12.20 -5.88
CA LEU A 108 6.42 -10.85 -5.86
C LEU A 108 7.19 -10.58 -4.56
N GLN A 109 6.64 -10.98 -3.41
CA GLN A 109 7.34 -10.84 -2.12
C GLN A 109 8.57 -11.73 -2.02
N GLU A 110 8.52 -12.97 -2.50
CA GLU A 110 9.70 -13.84 -2.58
C GLU A 110 10.82 -13.17 -3.38
N ILE A 111 10.53 -12.66 -4.58
CA ILE A 111 11.50 -11.97 -5.44
C ILE A 111 12.01 -10.68 -4.76
N ALA A 112 11.13 -9.91 -4.11
CA ALA A 112 11.52 -8.71 -3.39
C ALA A 112 12.57 -9.00 -2.30
N TRP A 113 12.41 -10.10 -1.55
CA TRP A 113 13.33 -10.47 -0.49
C TRP A 113 14.61 -11.14 -0.99
N THR A 114 14.55 -11.92 -2.07
CA THR A 114 15.70 -12.70 -2.58
C THR A 114 16.55 -11.92 -3.58
N GLU A 115 15.94 -11.12 -4.44
CA GLU A 115 16.62 -10.38 -5.49
C GLU A 115 16.67 -8.86 -5.21
N GLY A 116 15.56 -8.28 -4.77
CA GLY A 116 15.35 -6.83 -4.66
C GLY A 116 15.78 -6.21 -3.34
N PHE A 117 16.26 -6.99 -2.36
CA PHE A 117 16.58 -6.45 -1.05
C PHE A 117 17.76 -5.48 -1.07
N TYR A 118 17.45 -4.23 -0.73
CA TYR A 118 18.43 -3.19 -0.45
C TYR A 118 17.80 -2.17 0.51
N SER A 119 18.09 -2.26 1.79
CA SER A 119 17.40 -1.61 2.92
C SER A 119 15.95 -2.06 3.09
N LYS A 120 15.22 -2.27 2.02
CA LYS A 120 13.84 -2.77 1.97
C LYS A 120 13.73 -3.84 0.87
N PRO A 121 12.78 -4.79 1.00
CA PRO A 121 12.48 -5.78 -0.04
C PRO A 121 11.71 -5.09 -1.18
N ARG A 122 12.37 -4.88 -2.33
CA ARG A 122 11.82 -4.09 -3.43
C ARG A 122 11.45 -4.96 -4.63
N ILE A 123 10.29 -4.69 -5.18
CA ILE A 123 9.93 -5.10 -6.53
C ILE A 123 10.28 -3.98 -7.52
N ASP A 124 10.14 -4.23 -8.82
CA ASP A 124 10.14 -3.21 -9.86
C ASP A 124 8.94 -3.35 -10.80
N ARG A 125 8.82 -2.43 -11.75
CA ARG A 125 7.68 -2.44 -12.68
C ARG A 125 7.69 -3.64 -13.62
N GLU A 126 8.86 -4.20 -13.91
CA GLU A 126 9.00 -5.35 -14.82
C GLU A 126 8.34 -6.59 -14.21
N ILE A 127 8.79 -7.00 -13.01
CA ILE A 127 8.21 -8.18 -12.36
C ILE A 127 6.77 -7.95 -11.90
N LEU A 128 6.40 -6.72 -11.55
CA LEU A 128 5.02 -6.39 -11.22
C LEU A 128 4.07 -6.62 -12.41
N LYS A 129 4.52 -6.35 -13.64
CA LYS A 129 3.77 -6.67 -14.87
C LYS A 129 3.71 -8.17 -15.14
N GLU A 130 4.81 -8.89 -14.92
CA GLU A 130 4.88 -10.33 -15.12
C GLU A 130 3.87 -11.08 -14.23
N TYR A 131 3.69 -10.61 -12.98
CA TYR A 131 2.80 -11.22 -11.99
C TYR A 131 1.50 -10.43 -11.76
N ALA A 132 1.03 -9.65 -12.74
CA ALA A 132 -0.13 -8.76 -12.59
C ALA A 132 -1.47 -9.47 -12.43
N GLU A 133 -1.62 -10.69 -12.96
CA GLU A 133 -2.90 -11.40 -13.00
C GLU A 133 -3.52 -11.57 -11.60
N GLY A 134 -4.78 -11.12 -11.46
CA GLY A 134 -5.55 -11.26 -10.22
C GLY A 134 -5.14 -10.31 -9.10
N ILE A 135 -4.33 -9.28 -9.39
CA ILE A 135 -3.93 -8.23 -8.44
C ILE A 135 -4.69 -6.94 -8.74
N ILE A 136 -5.25 -6.34 -7.70
CA ILE A 136 -5.74 -4.96 -7.71
C ILE A 136 -4.59 -4.07 -7.19
N VAL A 137 -4.35 -2.96 -7.88
CA VAL A 137 -3.29 -2.00 -7.53
C VAL A 137 -3.89 -0.67 -7.09
N LEU A 138 -3.44 -0.15 -5.92
CA LEU A 138 -3.67 1.23 -5.53
C LEU A 138 -2.33 1.97 -5.58
N THR A 139 -2.33 3.25 -5.97
CA THR A 139 -1.09 4.02 -6.21
C THR A 139 -0.27 4.35 -4.97
N GLY A 140 -0.80 4.04 -3.78
CA GLY A 140 -0.13 4.23 -2.49
C GLY A 140 -0.32 5.64 -1.90
N CYS A 141 0.31 5.85 -0.75
CA CYS A 141 0.26 7.08 0.04
C CYS A 141 1.17 8.19 -0.53
N LEU A 142 1.52 9.21 0.28
CA LEU A 142 2.49 10.26 -0.10
C LEU A 142 3.88 9.70 -0.47
N ASN A 143 4.25 8.52 0.03
CA ASN A 143 5.48 7.82 -0.36
C ASN A 143 5.31 6.98 -1.63
N GLY A 144 4.14 6.97 -2.23
CA GLY A 144 3.86 6.32 -3.51
C GLY A 144 4.62 6.98 -4.67
N LEU A 145 4.91 6.19 -5.70
CA LEU A 145 5.69 6.63 -6.86
C LEU A 145 5.04 7.83 -7.58
N ILE A 146 3.71 7.82 -7.72
CA ILE A 146 2.95 8.88 -8.39
C ILE A 146 2.96 10.16 -7.56
N SER A 147 2.67 10.07 -6.25
CA SER A 147 2.69 11.21 -5.34
C SER A 147 4.06 11.89 -5.30
N LYS A 148 5.15 11.11 -5.32
CA LYS A 148 6.52 11.66 -5.38
C LYS A 148 6.85 12.35 -6.68
N CYS A 149 6.31 11.92 -7.81
CA CYS A 149 6.42 12.66 -9.07
C CYS A 149 5.70 14.01 -8.97
N ILE A 150 4.48 14.03 -8.41
CA ILE A 150 3.69 15.27 -8.22
C ILE A 150 4.41 16.24 -7.29
N GLU A 151 4.92 15.78 -6.13
CA GLU A 151 5.69 16.62 -5.19
C GLU A 151 6.92 17.29 -5.85
N LYS A 152 7.55 16.61 -6.80
CA LYS A 152 8.72 17.12 -7.56
C LYS A 152 8.30 18.03 -8.73
N GLY A 153 7.01 18.17 -9.01
CA GLY A 153 6.50 18.90 -10.17
C GLY A 153 6.62 18.14 -11.49
N ASP A 154 6.93 16.84 -11.44
CA ASP A 154 7.13 16.00 -12.62
C ASP A 154 5.84 15.27 -13.03
N LEU A 155 4.87 16.06 -13.50
CA LEU A 155 3.56 15.54 -13.93
C LEU A 155 3.65 14.67 -15.18
N SER A 156 4.69 14.88 -16.01
CA SER A 156 4.90 14.07 -17.21
C SER A 156 5.23 12.63 -16.87
N ASP A 157 6.12 12.43 -15.90
CA ASP A 157 6.49 11.10 -15.42
C ASP A 157 5.33 10.44 -14.66
N ALA A 158 4.61 11.19 -13.82
CA ALA A 158 3.40 10.69 -13.16
C ALA A 158 2.39 10.12 -14.18
N LYS A 159 2.09 10.87 -15.25
CA LYS A 159 1.20 10.43 -16.33
C LYS A 159 1.74 9.20 -17.08
N LEU A 160 3.04 9.18 -17.36
CA LEU A 160 3.67 8.06 -18.07
C LEU A 160 3.56 6.76 -17.26
N ILE A 161 3.82 6.82 -15.96
CA ILE A 161 3.73 5.67 -15.06
C ILE A 161 2.27 5.19 -14.93
N LEU A 162 1.31 6.12 -14.75
CA LEU A 162 -0.11 5.77 -14.67
C LEU A 162 -0.62 5.12 -15.97
N LYS A 163 -0.20 5.62 -17.14
CA LYS A 163 -0.54 5.00 -18.44
C LYS A 163 0.06 3.59 -18.58
N ASP A 164 1.26 3.39 -18.09
CA ASP A 164 1.92 2.09 -18.09
C ASP A 164 1.20 1.09 -17.16
N PHE A 165 0.83 1.51 -15.95
CA PHE A 165 0.03 0.71 -15.03
C PHE A 165 -1.38 0.45 -15.57
N SER A 166 -2.04 1.44 -16.19
CA SER A 166 -3.36 1.27 -16.78
C SER A 166 -3.37 0.23 -17.90
N LYS A 167 -2.30 0.15 -18.72
CA LYS A 167 -2.16 -0.91 -19.74
C LYS A 167 -2.04 -2.30 -19.14
N THR A 168 -1.42 -2.40 -17.95
CA THR A 168 -1.16 -3.69 -17.30
C THR A 168 -2.36 -4.17 -16.49
N PHE A 169 -2.96 -3.27 -15.69
CA PHE A 169 -3.98 -3.62 -14.70
C PHE A 169 -5.41 -3.27 -15.13
N GLY A 170 -5.58 -2.42 -16.16
CA GLY A 170 -6.90 -2.02 -16.66
C GLY A 170 -7.83 -1.53 -15.55
N GLU A 171 -8.97 -2.19 -15.40
CA GLU A 171 -10.01 -1.91 -14.40
C GLU A 171 -9.58 -2.21 -12.94
N ASP A 172 -8.47 -2.91 -12.74
CA ASP A 172 -7.92 -3.26 -11.43
C ASP A 172 -6.86 -2.25 -10.94
N LEU A 173 -6.67 -1.12 -11.64
CA LEU A 173 -5.86 0.01 -11.20
C LEU A 173 -6.75 1.09 -10.58
N TYR A 174 -6.33 1.61 -9.42
CA TYR A 174 -6.98 2.73 -8.74
C TYR A 174 -5.97 3.79 -8.32
N VAL A 175 -6.31 5.05 -8.56
CA VAL A 175 -5.59 6.18 -7.97
C VAL A 175 -6.06 6.35 -6.54
N GLU A 176 -5.13 6.24 -5.59
CA GLU A 176 -5.41 6.33 -4.17
C GLU A 176 -5.32 7.78 -3.69
N VAL A 177 -6.34 8.22 -2.94
CA VAL A 177 -6.37 9.52 -2.26
C VAL A 177 -6.61 9.32 -0.77
N GLN A 178 -6.01 10.17 0.05
CA GLN A 178 -6.05 10.04 1.51
C GLN A 178 -6.36 11.39 2.15
N SER A 179 -7.18 11.41 3.22
CA SER A 179 -7.63 12.65 3.86
C SER A 179 -6.50 13.45 4.51
N HIS A 180 -5.40 12.80 4.89
CA HIS A 180 -4.22 13.44 5.50
C HIS A 180 -3.18 13.92 4.48
N ASN A 181 -3.35 13.61 3.19
CA ASN A 181 -2.52 14.18 2.14
C ASN A 181 -2.76 15.69 2.02
N PRO A 182 -1.73 16.48 1.60
CA PRO A 182 -1.95 17.86 1.19
C PRO A 182 -3.07 17.95 0.13
N PRO A 183 -4.05 18.85 0.29
CA PRO A 183 -5.19 18.93 -0.63
C PRO A 183 -4.80 19.12 -2.09
N GLU A 184 -3.70 19.83 -2.35
CA GLU A 184 -3.14 20.04 -3.69
C GLU A 184 -2.65 18.75 -4.34
N ILE A 185 -2.09 17.81 -3.58
CA ILE A 185 -1.67 16.50 -4.10
C ILE A 185 -2.90 15.68 -4.46
N ASN A 186 -3.90 15.60 -3.56
CA ASN A 186 -5.15 14.88 -3.85
C ASN A 186 -5.87 15.45 -5.07
N LYS A 187 -5.87 16.79 -5.23
CA LYS A 187 -6.46 17.45 -6.39
C LYS A 187 -5.79 16.97 -7.68
N VAL A 188 -4.46 17.01 -7.74
CA VAL A 188 -3.71 16.57 -8.93
C VAL A 188 -3.90 15.09 -9.20
N LEU A 189 -3.92 14.24 -8.14
CA LEU A 189 -4.19 12.80 -8.29
C LEU A 189 -5.56 12.54 -8.92
N LEU A 190 -6.61 13.26 -8.49
CA LEU A 190 -7.96 13.14 -9.05
C LEU A 190 -8.03 13.67 -10.50
N GLU A 191 -7.38 14.81 -10.80
CA GLU A 191 -7.29 15.32 -12.16
C GLU A 191 -6.59 14.33 -13.13
N LEU A 192 -5.52 13.67 -12.67
CA LEU A 192 -4.83 12.63 -13.44
C LEU A 192 -5.70 11.38 -13.62
N ALA A 193 -6.44 10.97 -12.58
CA ALA A 193 -7.36 9.85 -12.65
C ALA A 193 -8.46 10.09 -13.70
N ASP A 194 -9.10 11.27 -13.65
CA ASP A 194 -10.14 11.67 -14.60
C ASP A 194 -9.58 11.75 -16.03
N GLU A 195 -8.44 12.41 -16.23
CA GLU A 195 -7.81 12.55 -17.56
C GLU A 195 -7.49 11.20 -18.20
N LEU A 196 -7.07 10.22 -17.39
CA LEU A 196 -6.66 8.90 -17.86
C LEU A 196 -7.78 7.85 -17.78
N ASN A 197 -8.98 8.25 -17.34
CA ASN A 197 -10.12 7.35 -17.12
C ASN A 197 -9.74 6.17 -16.17
N ILE A 198 -9.02 6.48 -15.09
CA ILE A 198 -8.66 5.52 -14.03
C ILE A 198 -9.56 5.81 -12.83
N LYS A 199 -10.10 4.78 -12.21
CA LYS A 199 -10.92 4.92 -11.00
C LYS A 199 -10.08 5.44 -9.84
N SER A 200 -10.68 6.23 -8.94
CA SER A 200 -10.08 6.65 -7.70
C SER A 200 -10.68 5.91 -6.50
N VAL A 201 -9.90 5.79 -5.43
CA VAL A 201 -10.33 5.20 -4.17
C VAL A 201 -9.80 6.01 -2.99
N ALA A 202 -10.66 6.24 -2.00
CA ALA A 202 -10.26 6.87 -0.74
C ALA A 202 -9.85 5.81 0.28
N THR A 203 -8.69 5.99 0.89
CA THR A 203 -8.19 5.16 1.99
C THR A 203 -7.74 6.03 3.16
N SER A 204 -7.40 5.40 4.28
CA SER A 204 -6.95 6.13 5.48
C SER A 204 -5.51 5.83 5.89
N ASP A 205 -4.87 4.81 5.31
CA ASP A 205 -3.50 4.41 5.70
C ASP A 205 -3.41 4.25 7.24
N ALA A 206 -4.32 3.43 7.78
CA ALA A 206 -4.53 3.36 9.22
C ALA A 206 -3.45 2.52 9.89
N HIS A 207 -2.76 3.12 10.88
CA HIS A 207 -1.71 2.50 11.67
C HIS A 207 -2.18 2.14 13.08
N TYR A 208 -3.36 2.59 13.47
CA TYR A 208 -4.01 2.24 14.73
C TYR A 208 -5.53 2.15 14.57
N ALA A 209 -6.17 1.39 15.48
CA ALA A 209 -7.58 1.04 15.38
C ALA A 209 -8.52 2.10 15.94
N ARG A 210 -8.09 2.89 16.94
CA ARG A 210 -8.95 3.79 17.71
C ARG A 210 -8.25 5.11 17.99
N ALA A 211 -9.03 6.19 18.09
CA ALA A 211 -8.50 7.53 18.35
C ALA A 211 -7.66 7.63 19.62
N GLU A 212 -7.99 6.86 20.67
CA GLU A 212 -7.22 6.79 21.91
C GLU A 212 -5.82 6.19 21.74
N ASP A 213 -5.59 5.39 20.70
CA ASP A 213 -4.30 4.75 20.42
C ASP A 213 -3.28 5.70 19.82
N LYS A 214 -3.70 6.90 19.37
CA LYS A 214 -2.85 7.90 18.70
C LYS A 214 -1.57 8.23 19.47
N ALA A 215 -1.67 8.42 20.78
CA ALA A 215 -0.51 8.78 21.59
C ALA A 215 0.55 7.65 21.67
N LEU A 216 0.11 6.39 21.59
CA LEU A 216 1.00 5.23 21.56
C LEU A 216 1.70 5.11 20.19
N GLU A 217 0.96 5.33 19.12
CA GLU A 217 1.52 5.34 17.76
C GLU A 217 2.55 6.47 17.59
N GLU A 218 2.25 7.69 18.05
CA GLU A 218 3.20 8.81 18.05
C GLU A 218 4.48 8.48 18.85
N ALA A 219 4.37 7.78 19.98
CA ALA A 219 5.53 7.34 20.76
C ALA A 219 6.36 6.29 19.99
N MET A 220 5.72 5.35 19.30
CA MET A 220 6.40 4.37 18.43
C MET A 220 7.15 5.05 17.30
N LEU A 221 6.53 6.01 16.60
CA LEU A 221 7.16 6.78 15.53
C LEU A 221 8.40 7.55 16.02
N ILE A 222 8.36 8.15 17.22
CA ILE A 222 9.53 8.80 17.82
C ILE A 222 10.66 7.78 18.01
N LEU A 223 10.37 6.58 18.53
CA LEU A 223 11.37 5.53 18.73
C LEU A 223 11.95 5.01 17.40
N SER A 224 11.12 4.87 16.37
CA SER A 224 11.54 4.36 15.05
C SER A 224 12.36 5.38 14.24
N THR A 225 12.17 6.67 14.48
CA THR A 225 12.83 7.77 13.76
C THR A 225 13.98 8.41 14.53
N SER A 226 14.19 8.05 15.79
CA SER A 226 15.31 8.52 16.61
C SER A 226 16.63 7.95 16.05
N PRO A 227 17.70 8.79 15.92
CA PRO A 227 18.99 8.39 15.37
C PRO A 227 19.76 7.41 16.27
#